data_8ecac821ad6cc37fc7656d4ed7bd23e7
#
_entry.id   8ecac821ad6cc37fc7656d4ed7bd23e7
#
_cell.length_a   1.000
_cell.length_b   1.000
_cell.length_c   1.000
_cell.angle_alpha   90.00
_cell.angle_beta   90.00
_cell.angle_gamma   90.00
#
_symmetry.space_group_name_H-M   'P 1'
#
loop_
_entity.id
_entity.type
_entity.pdbx_description
1 polymer ?
#
loop_
_entity_poly.entity_id
_entity_poly.type
_entity_poly.pdbx_seq_one_letter_code
_entity_poly.pdbx_strand_id
1 'polypeptide(L)'
;FVSALIVIGFENVSDWAEKHRVVYTTFVDLSQKDEVYELILKDVERVNRYLPEENKVKKFVNLHKEFDPDEAELTRSRKVRRKFVENRYQGLIDAIYRGETGYQTEATVKYRDGRTGVIKTAIRVKSVT
;
A
#
# COMPACT_ATOMS: atom_id res chain seq x y z
N PHE A 1 -5.92 -7.23 16.72
CA PHE A 1 -4.69 -7.53 15.98
C PHE A 1 -4.12 -6.28 15.32
N VAL A 2 -2.84 -6.33 14.97
CA VAL A 2 -2.17 -5.22 14.31
C VAL A 2 -2.25 -5.41 12.79
N SER A 3 -2.58 -4.34 12.08
CA SER A 3 -2.54 -4.28 10.63
C SER A 3 -1.63 -3.15 10.18
N ALA A 4 -1.20 -3.20 8.92
CA ALA A 4 -0.31 -2.19 8.36
C ALA A 4 -0.85 -1.65 7.04
N LEU A 5 -0.77 -0.34 6.89
CA LEU A 5 -0.97 0.34 5.60
C LEU A 5 0.43 0.64 5.07
N ILE A 6 0.79 0.01 3.96
CA ILE A 6 2.15 0.07 3.41
C ILE A 6 2.15 0.88 2.13
N VAL A 7 3.08 1.82 2.05
CA VAL A 7 3.36 2.53 0.80
C VAL A 7 4.64 1.94 0.23
N ILE A 8 4.55 1.32 -0.95
CA ILE A 8 5.74 0.76 -1.60
C ILE A 8 6.66 1.89 -2.07
N GLY A 9 7.97 1.67 -1.98
CA GLY A 9 8.96 2.58 -2.54
C GLY A 9 8.99 2.39 -4.06
N PHE A 10 8.42 3.33 -4.79
CA PHE A 10 8.25 3.19 -6.24
C PHE A 10 9.57 2.89 -6.96
N GLU A 11 10.62 3.64 -6.64
CA GLU A 11 11.90 3.46 -7.33
C GLU A 11 12.45 2.04 -7.14
N ASN A 12 12.49 1.56 -5.90
CA ASN A 12 13.02 0.24 -5.59
C ASN A 12 12.14 -0.88 -6.15
N VAL A 13 10.83 -0.74 -6.03
CA VAL A 13 9.90 -1.79 -6.48
C VAL A 13 9.83 -1.82 -8.01
N SER A 14 9.90 -0.66 -8.67
CA SER A 14 9.92 -0.63 -10.14
C SER A 14 11.20 -1.26 -10.70
N ASP A 15 12.35 -1.01 -10.06
CA ASP A 15 13.60 -1.67 -10.46
C ASP A 15 13.52 -3.18 -10.27
N TRP A 16 12.96 -3.62 -9.16
CA TRP A 16 12.73 -5.04 -8.90
C TRP A 16 11.79 -5.65 -9.96
N ALA A 17 10.72 -4.95 -10.29
CA ALA A 17 9.74 -5.41 -11.28
C ALA A 17 10.39 -5.58 -12.66
N GLU A 18 11.23 -4.63 -13.06
CA GLU A 18 11.97 -4.72 -14.31
C GLU A 18 12.88 -5.95 -14.34
N LYS A 19 13.62 -6.20 -13.27
CA LYS A 19 14.53 -7.36 -13.17
C LYS A 19 13.77 -8.68 -13.18
N HIS A 20 12.56 -8.72 -12.66
CA HIS A 20 11.75 -9.93 -12.57
C HIS A 20 10.68 -10.03 -13.65
N ARG A 21 10.74 -9.12 -14.64
CA ARG A 21 9.81 -9.09 -15.79
C ARG A 21 8.34 -8.97 -15.36
N VAL A 22 8.08 -8.23 -14.29
CA VAL A 22 6.73 -7.89 -13.88
C VAL A 22 6.29 -6.65 -14.64
N VAL A 23 5.28 -6.78 -15.48
CA VAL A 23 4.77 -5.69 -16.32
C VAL A 23 3.70 -4.92 -15.56
N TYR A 24 3.80 -3.60 -15.58
CA TYR A 24 2.83 -2.72 -14.94
C TYR A 24 2.67 -1.44 -15.74
N THR A 25 1.57 -0.72 -15.53
CA THR A 25 1.26 0.50 -16.26
C THR A 25 1.39 1.77 -15.42
N THR A 26 0.97 1.72 -14.16
CA THR A 26 0.95 2.88 -13.26
C THR A 26 1.42 2.45 -11.87
N PHE A 27 1.66 3.43 -10.98
CA PHE A 27 1.93 3.13 -9.58
C PHE A 27 0.80 2.32 -8.95
N VAL A 28 -0.45 2.67 -9.26
CA VAL A 28 -1.61 1.93 -8.74
C VAL A 28 -1.53 0.47 -9.16
N ASP A 29 -1.30 0.23 -10.44
CA ASP A 29 -1.19 -1.13 -10.96
C ASP A 29 -0.06 -1.90 -10.29
N LEU A 30 1.13 -1.29 -10.20
CA LEU A 30 2.28 -1.91 -9.56
C LEU A 30 1.99 -2.26 -8.10
N SER A 31 1.38 -1.35 -7.35
CA SER A 31 1.09 -1.55 -5.93
C SER A 31 0.18 -2.74 -5.68
N GLN A 32 -0.68 -3.08 -6.65
CA GLN A 32 -1.69 -4.14 -6.50
C GLN A 32 -1.31 -5.44 -7.21
N LYS A 33 -0.10 -5.55 -7.76
CA LYS A 33 0.38 -6.82 -8.35
C LYS A 33 0.54 -7.90 -7.29
N ASP A 34 0.14 -9.12 -7.62
CA ASP A 34 0.33 -10.28 -6.73
C ASP A 34 1.78 -10.45 -6.36
N GLU A 35 2.67 -10.32 -7.32
CA GLU A 35 4.12 -10.49 -7.13
C GLU A 35 4.66 -9.46 -6.14
N VAL A 36 4.14 -8.23 -6.19
CA VAL A 36 4.54 -7.17 -5.25
C VAL A 36 4.02 -7.47 -3.85
N TYR A 37 2.79 -7.97 -3.72
CA TYR A 37 2.27 -8.42 -2.42
C TYR A 37 3.11 -9.53 -1.82
N GLU A 38 3.56 -10.48 -2.64
CA GLU A 38 4.43 -11.56 -2.17
C GLU A 38 5.81 -11.04 -1.75
N LEU A 39 6.35 -10.06 -2.47
CA LEU A 39 7.60 -9.40 -2.12
C LEU A 39 7.50 -8.73 -0.74
N ILE A 40 6.45 -7.95 -0.55
CA ILE A 40 6.23 -7.24 0.72
C ILE A 40 5.93 -8.22 1.86
N LEU A 41 5.19 -9.29 1.58
CA LEU A 41 4.89 -10.32 2.58
C LEU A 41 6.17 -10.89 3.19
N LYS A 42 7.19 -11.14 2.39
CA LYS A 42 8.49 -11.63 2.89
C LYS A 42 9.11 -10.65 3.88
N ASP A 43 9.02 -9.36 3.59
CA ASP A 43 9.54 -8.32 4.49
C ASP A 43 8.74 -8.26 5.79
N VAL A 44 7.42 -8.34 5.71
CA VAL A 44 6.55 -8.33 6.89
C VAL A 44 6.82 -9.56 7.76
N GLU A 45 6.95 -10.72 7.14
CA GLU A 45 7.28 -11.95 7.87
C GLU A 45 8.63 -11.86 8.58
N ARG A 46 9.62 -11.26 7.91
CA ARG A 46 10.95 -11.06 8.51
C ARG A 46 10.88 -10.15 9.74
N VAL A 47 10.15 -9.04 9.65
CA VAL A 47 9.98 -8.12 10.78
C VAL A 47 9.22 -8.80 11.91
N ASN A 48 8.18 -9.57 11.59
CA ASN A 48 7.39 -10.27 12.60
C ASN A 48 8.20 -11.24 13.45
N ARG A 49 9.30 -11.79 12.92
CA ARG A 49 10.15 -12.69 13.71
C ARG A 49 10.77 -12.03 14.93
N TYR A 50 10.91 -10.71 14.90
CA TYR A 50 11.52 -9.94 15.97
C TYR A 50 10.50 -9.23 16.88
N LEU A 51 9.20 -9.44 16.65
CA LEU A 51 8.14 -8.80 17.41
C LEU A 51 7.45 -9.78 18.35
N PRO A 52 7.02 -9.30 19.53
CA PRO A 52 6.12 -10.09 20.38
C PRO A 52 4.84 -10.45 19.63
N GLU A 53 4.22 -11.56 20.01
CA GLU A 53 3.02 -12.06 19.31
C GLU A 53 1.92 -11.00 19.18
N GLU A 54 1.67 -10.23 20.25
CA GLU A 54 0.64 -9.19 20.25
C GLU A 54 0.97 -8.01 19.34
N ASN A 55 2.23 -7.85 18.93
CA ASN A 55 2.67 -6.74 18.08
C ASN A 55 2.88 -7.16 16.62
N LYS A 56 2.77 -8.45 16.32
CA LYS A 56 2.96 -8.93 14.96
C LYS A 56 1.87 -8.40 14.04
N VAL A 57 2.27 -8.02 12.82
CA VAL A 57 1.35 -7.60 11.78
C VAL A 57 0.63 -8.84 11.26
N LYS A 58 -0.68 -8.88 11.36
CA LYS A 58 -1.50 -10.01 10.93
C LYS A 58 -2.11 -9.81 9.55
N LYS A 59 -2.31 -8.57 9.14
CA LYS A 59 -2.83 -8.21 7.82
C LYS A 59 -2.17 -6.93 7.35
N PHE A 60 -2.01 -6.78 6.05
CA PHE A 60 -1.52 -5.54 5.48
C PHE A 60 -2.15 -5.26 4.13
N VAL A 61 -2.09 -4.01 3.71
CA VAL A 61 -2.45 -3.58 2.36
C VAL A 61 -1.32 -2.75 1.79
N ASN A 62 -1.14 -2.82 0.48
CA ASN A 62 -0.31 -1.87 -0.24
C ASN A 62 -1.24 -0.74 -0.68
N LEU A 63 -0.97 0.47 -0.22
CA LEU A 63 -1.76 1.62 -0.62
C LEU A 63 -1.58 1.91 -2.12
N HIS A 64 -2.60 2.46 -2.71
CA HIS A 64 -2.67 2.70 -4.16
C HIS A 64 -1.97 3.99 -4.60
N LYS A 65 -1.40 4.73 -3.66
CA LYS A 65 -0.68 5.98 -3.95
C LYS A 65 0.35 6.24 -2.87
N GLU A 66 1.36 7.07 -3.20
CA GLU A 66 2.32 7.53 -2.22
C GLU A 66 1.69 8.59 -1.32
N PHE A 67 2.22 8.74 -0.10
CA PHE A 67 1.83 9.86 0.76
C PHE A 67 2.32 11.17 0.17
N ASP A 68 1.46 12.17 0.19
CA ASP A 68 1.71 13.46 -0.46
C ASP A 68 1.66 14.59 0.58
N PRO A 69 2.72 15.43 0.69
CA PRO A 69 2.68 16.60 1.57
C PRO A 69 1.57 17.59 1.19
N ASP A 70 1.28 17.73 -0.09
CA ASP A 70 0.24 18.65 -0.58
C ASP A 70 -1.15 18.17 -0.18
N GLU A 71 -1.33 16.89 0.06
CA GLU A 71 -2.58 16.30 0.56
C GLU A 71 -2.60 16.17 2.08
N ALA A 72 -1.62 16.77 2.76
CA ALA A 72 -1.48 16.78 4.22
C ALA A 72 -1.23 15.39 4.85
N GLU A 73 -0.85 14.39 4.06
CA GLU A 73 -0.48 13.06 4.56
C GLU A 73 0.93 13.03 5.15
N LEU A 74 1.79 13.94 4.69
CA LEU A 74 3.16 14.11 5.19
C LEU A 74 3.37 15.53 5.71
N THR A 75 4.29 15.68 6.65
CA THR A 75 4.79 16.99 7.04
C THR A 75 5.81 17.48 6.00
N ARG A 76 6.25 18.75 6.11
CA ARG A 76 7.31 19.28 5.23
C ARG A 76 8.61 18.47 5.31
N SER A 77 8.90 17.88 6.47
CA SER A 77 10.06 17.00 6.66
C SER A 77 9.76 15.55 6.25
N ARG A 78 8.63 15.31 5.58
CA ARG A 78 8.18 14.01 5.05
C ARG A 78 7.91 12.98 6.15
N LYS A 79 7.54 13.40 7.33
CA LYS A 79 7.04 12.51 8.37
C LYS A 79 5.56 12.25 8.16
N VAL A 80 5.14 11.01 8.33
CA VAL A 80 3.72 10.62 8.19
C VAL A 80 2.90 11.30 9.26
N ARG A 81 1.82 11.95 8.85
CA ARG A 81 0.85 12.56 9.76
C ARG A 81 -0.17 11.49 10.14
N ARG A 82 0.17 10.70 11.13
CA ARG A 82 -0.57 9.48 11.48
C ARG A 82 -2.07 9.69 11.65
N LYS A 83 -2.49 10.68 12.43
CA LYS A 83 -3.91 10.93 12.65
C LYS A 83 -4.65 11.28 11.37
N PHE A 84 -4.04 12.10 10.53
CA PHE A 84 -4.64 12.48 9.27
C PHE A 84 -4.79 11.29 8.34
N VAL A 85 -3.75 10.46 8.26
CA VAL A 85 -3.76 9.25 7.44
C VAL A 85 -4.81 8.26 7.95
N GLU A 86 -4.90 8.05 9.25
CA GLU A 86 -5.91 7.18 9.84
C GLU A 86 -7.33 7.64 9.48
N ASN A 87 -7.61 8.94 9.59
CA ASN A 87 -8.91 9.49 9.23
C ASN A 87 -9.20 9.33 7.74
N ARG A 88 -8.23 9.63 6.90
CA ARG A 88 -8.39 9.55 5.44
C ARG A 88 -8.68 8.12 4.97
N TYR A 89 -8.01 7.14 5.56
CA TYR A 89 -8.15 5.74 5.17
C TYR A 89 -9.04 4.95 6.13
N GLN A 90 -9.89 5.61 6.90
CA GLN A 90 -10.74 4.95 7.89
C GLN A 90 -11.62 3.87 7.28
N GLY A 91 -12.19 4.12 6.10
CA GLY A 91 -13.01 3.11 5.42
C GLY A 91 -12.23 1.84 5.10
N LEU A 92 -10.99 1.98 4.65
CA LEU A 92 -10.10 0.85 4.38
C LEU A 92 -9.74 0.13 5.68
N ILE A 93 -9.39 0.88 6.73
CA ILE A 93 -9.05 0.30 8.03
C ILE A 93 -10.24 -0.51 8.57
N ASP A 94 -11.44 0.05 8.50
CA ASP A 94 -12.66 -0.64 8.94
C ASP A 94 -12.88 -1.92 8.14
N ALA A 95 -12.63 -1.90 6.82
CA ALA A 95 -12.75 -3.08 5.98
C ALA A 95 -11.77 -4.18 6.40
N ILE A 96 -10.54 -3.81 6.74
CA ILE A 96 -9.54 -4.77 7.24
C ILE A 96 -10.05 -5.46 8.50
N TYR A 97 -10.58 -4.70 9.45
CA TYR A 97 -11.02 -5.24 10.74
C TYR A 97 -12.36 -5.95 10.67
N ARG A 98 -13.15 -5.72 9.61
CA ARG A 98 -14.36 -6.52 9.33
C ARG A 98 -14.04 -7.87 8.68
N GLY A 99 -12.77 -8.10 8.32
CA GLY A 99 -12.37 -9.35 7.67
C GLY A 99 -12.57 -9.36 6.16
N GLU A 100 -12.75 -8.20 5.54
CA GLU A 100 -12.86 -8.11 4.08
C GLU A 100 -11.51 -8.36 3.44
N THR A 101 -11.52 -8.97 2.27
CA THR A 101 -10.31 -9.31 1.52
C THR A 101 -9.94 -8.26 0.48
N GLY A 102 -10.80 -7.28 0.27
CA GLY A 102 -10.57 -6.19 -0.67
C GLY A 102 -11.39 -4.96 -0.33
N TYR A 103 -10.93 -3.83 -0.83
CA TYR A 103 -11.59 -2.54 -0.63
C TYR A 103 -11.60 -1.77 -1.95
N GLN A 104 -12.78 -1.45 -2.44
CA GLN A 104 -12.94 -0.70 -3.69
C GLN A 104 -12.68 0.78 -3.46
N THR A 105 -11.86 1.38 -4.30
CA THR A 105 -11.57 2.81 -4.23
C THR A 105 -11.28 3.37 -5.63
N GLU A 106 -11.17 4.69 -5.71
CA GLU A 106 -10.76 5.36 -6.93
C GLU A 106 -9.40 5.99 -6.73
N ALA A 107 -8.60 6.03 -7.78
CA ALA A 107 -7.29 6.67 -7.78
C ALA A 107 -7.14 7.55 -9.00
N THR A 108 -6.58 8.75 -8.79
CA THR A 108 -6.16 9.60 -9.90
C THR A 108 -4.79 9.14 -10.36
N VAL A 109 -4.65 8.84 -11.65
CA VAL A 109 -3.40 8.41 -12.24
C VAL A 109 -2.92 9.46 -13.24
N LYS A 110 -1.60 9.59 -13.35
CA LYS A 110 -0.95 10.44 -14.34
C LYS A 110 -0.25 9.54 -15.34
N TYR A 111 -0.65 9.68 -16.61
CA TYR A 111 -0.05 8.92 -17.71
C TYR A 111 1.24 9.58 -18.18
N ARG A 112 2.04 8.84 -18.94
CA ARG A 112 3.33 9.34 -19.47
C ARG A 112 3.20 10.58 -20.33
N ASP A 113 2.07 10.75 -21.03
CA ASP A 113 1.83 11.91 -21.90
C ASP A 113 1.33 13.15 -21.13
N GLY A 114 1.31 13.08 -19.79
CA GLY A 114 0.89 14.18 -18.93
C GLY A 114 -0.60 14.24 -18.67
N ARG A 115 -1.41 13.42 -19.35
CA ARG A 115 -2.84 13.35 -19.07
C ARG A 115 -3.09 12.72 -17.70
N THR A 116 -4.20 13.10 -17.10
CA THR A 116 -4.65 12.49 -15.85
C THR A 116 -5.97 11.77 -16.08
N GLY A 117 -6.22 10.76 -15.29
CA GLY A 117 -7.48 10.03 -15.33
C GLY A 117 -7.80 9.46 -13.96
N VAL A 118 -9.05 9.04 -13.79
CA VAL A 118 -9.49 8.38 -12.56
C VAL A 118 -9.77 6.93 -12.91
N ILE A 119 -9.15 6.02 -12.16
CA ILE A 119 -9.40 4.59 -12.32
C ILE A 119 -9.99 4.03 -11.04
N LYS A 120 -10.85 3.02 -11.20
CA LYS A 120 -11.34 2.25 -10.06
C LYS A 120 -10.37 1.11 -9.82
N THR A 121 -10.03 0.89 -8.56
CA THR A 121 -9.13 -0.19 -8.18
C THR A 121 -9.61 -0.87 -6.91
N ALA A 122 -9.23 -2.12 -6.74
CA ALA A 122 -9.47 -2.84 -5.50
C ALA A 122 -8.13 -2.99 -4.77
N ILE A 123 -8.08 -2.47 -3.55
CA ILE A 123 -6.93 -2.68 -2.67
C ILE A 123 -7.14 -4.00 -1.96
N ARG A 124 -6.21 -4.92 -2.13
CA ARG A 124 -6.32 -6.23 -1.51
C ARG A 124 -5.75 -6.25 -0.10
N VAL A 125 -6.43 -6.99 0.77
CA VAL A 125 -5.97 -7.21 2.14
C VAL A 125 -5.26 -8.57 2.17
N LYS A 126 -3.97 -8.54 2.50
CA LYS A 126 -3.15 -9.75 2.58
C LYS A 126 -3.05 -10.18 4.04
N SER A 127 -3.37 -11.45 4.29
CA SER A 127 -3.20 -12.05 5.61
C SER A 127 -1.78 -12.59 5.75
N VAL A 128 -1.23 -12.42 6.94
CA VAL A 128 0.10 -12.92 7.31
C VAL A 128 -0.08 -14.07 8.31
N THR A 129 0.42 -15.23 7.97
CA THR A 129 0.33 -16.42 8.83
C THR A 129 1.58 -16.60 9.68
#